data_9946dbe5c1eab481e743901c337fb7a4
#
_entry.id   9946dbe5c1eab481e743901c337fb7a4
#
_cell.length_a   1.000
_cell.length_b   1.000
_cell.length_c   1.000
_cell.angle_alpha   90.00
_cell.angle_beta   90.00
_cell.angle_gamma   90.00
#
_symmetry.space_group_name_H-M   'P 1'
#
loop_
_entity.id
_entity.type
_entity.pdbx_description
1 polymer ?
#
loop_
_entity_poly.entity_id
_entity_poly.type
_entity_poly.pdbx_seq_one_letter_code
_entity_poly.pdbx_strand_id
1 'polypeptide(L)'
;MRLARLIVGVFGMVFGPAFAGTVDTIFAHKHLGAASCASSVCHGANQRSANSPILGNEFSIWQQVDPHAKSFATLSTPESQAIARKLGLGDATKAKVCLDCHTHNVPDAMRGEKFLVDDGVSCEACHGGSEKWVAAHADPNADRAKLIADGLYPTNDPVARGKLCLTCHMGTTDRMITHEIMGAGHPRLSFELDTFTWLNPHYEIDADYIERKGEFNGSRDWALGQGIAAANLLDVLLDPNHGWNGIFPELVLFDCHACHRPMGGKQWGPRPGTGLGPGVVRLGDSNLVMYRHVLSVVN
;
A
#
# COMPACT_ATOMS: atom_id res chain seq x y z
N MET A 1 13.26 -41.26 45.22
CA MET A 1 13.16 -39.90 44.68
C MET A 1 14.10 -39.78 43.47
N ARG A 2 13.57 -39.84 42.24
CA ARG A 2 14.35 -39.66 41.00
C ARG A 2 13.91 -38.33 40.37
N LEU A 3 14.81 -37.34 40.31
CA LEU A 3 14.61 -36.07 39.63
C LEU A 3 14.69 -36.30 38.12
N ALA A 4 13.62 -36.11 37.41
CA ALA A 4 13.61 -35.99 35.95
C ALA A 4 14.03 -34.58 35.56
N ARG A 5 15.16 -34.43 34.87
CA ARG A 5 15.59 -33.19 34.25
C ARG A 5 14.86 -33.03 32.92
N LEU A 6 13.99 -32.06 32.84
CA LEU A 6 13.36 -31.65 31.60
C LEU A 6 14.37 -30.82 30.80
N ILE A 7 14.82 -31.32 29.67
CA ILE A 7 15.66 -30.57 28.72
C ILE A 7 14.67 -29.81 27.81
N VAL A 8 14.56 -28.50 28.01
CA VAL A 8 13.86 -27.62 27.09
C VAL A 8 14.81 -27.32 25.94
N GLY A 9 14.60 -27.98 24.81
CA GLY A 9 15.30 -27.67 23.58
C GLY A 9 14.77 -26.36 22.99
N VAL A 10 15.56 -25.30 23.08
CA VAL A 10 15.30 -24.06 22.36
C VAL A 10 15.63 -24.30 20.89
N PHE A 11 14.63 -24.54 20.07
CA PHE A 11 14.77 -24.50 18.61
C PHE A 11 14.96 -23.03 18.20
N GLY A 12 16.20 -22.62 18.03
CA GLY A 12 16.53 -21.37 17.39
C GLY A 12 16.12 -21.42 15.92
N MET A 13 15.00 -20.80 15.57
CA MET A 13 14.72 -20.48 14.18
C MET A 13 15.73 -19.43 13.74
N VAL A 14 16.71 -19.85 12.95
CA VAL A 14 17.57 -18.94 12.21
C VAL A 14 16.72 -18.34 11.10
N PHE A 15 16.12 -17.19 11.37
CA PHE A 15 15.61 -16.34 10.32
C PHE A 15 16.82 -15.81 9.56
N GLY A 16 17.06 -16.33 8.36
CA GLY A 16 17.96 -15.68 7.41
C GLY A 16 17.47 -14.25 7.17
N PRO A 17 18.35 -13.31 6.78
CA PRO A 17 17.93 -11.95 6.48
C PRO A 17 16.94 -11.99 5.31
N ALA A 18 15.66 -11.90 5.63
CA ALA A 18 14.67 -11.57 4.63
C ALA A 18 15.00 -10.15 4.16
N PHE A 19 15.51 -10.01 2.94
CA PHE A 19 15.56 -8.74 2.22
C PHE A 19 14.12 -8.32 1.86
N ALA A 20 13.30 -8.12 2.87
CA ALA A 20 12.08 -7.36 2.73
C ALA A 20 12.52 -5.90 2.73
N GLY A 21 12.57 -5.28 1.54
CA GLY A 21 12.77 -3.84 1.44
C GLY A 21 11.77 -3.18 2.38
N THR A 22 12.26 -2.39 3.31
CA THR A 22 11.39 -1.54 4.11
C THR A 22 10.83 -0.48 3.17
N VAL A 23 9.61 -0.01 3.39
CA VAL A 23 8.99 1.04 2.55
C VAL A 23 9.88 2.29 2.49
N ASP A 24 10.71 2.51 3.51
CA ASP A 24 11.70 3.58 3.58
C ASP A 24 12.73 3.55 2.45
N THR A 25 13.02 2.39 1.86
CA THR A 25 13.96 2.29 0.73
C THR A 25 13.47 2.98 -0.53
N ILE A 26 12.15 3.22 -0.66
CA ILE A 26 11.58 4.00 -1.76
C ILE A 26 12.17 5.41 -1.78
N PHE A 27 12.46 5.98 -0.62
CA PHE A 27 12.97 7.34 -0.47
C PHE A 27 14.50 7.41 -0.33
N ALA A 28 15.23 6.33 -0.62
CA ALA A 28 16.68 6.28 -0.42
C ALA A 28 17.46 7.13 -1.43
N HIS A 29 16.91 7.38 -2.64
CA HIS A 29 17.59 8.07 -3.74
C HIS A 29 16.66 9.08 -4.39
N LYS A 30 17.23 9.98 -5.26
CA LYS A 30 16.44 10.96 -5.98
C LYS A 30 15.46 10.29 -6.94
N HIS A 31 14.30 10.92 -7.06
CA HIS A 31 13.22 10.57 -7.94
C HIS A 31 13.29 11.42 -9.20
N LEU A 32 13.59 10.79 -10.33
CA LEU A 32 13.85 11.49 -11.58
C LEU A 32 12.57 12.01 -12.26
N GLY A 33 11.40 11.50 -11.86
CA GLY A 33 10.10 11.85 -12.41
C GLY A 33 9.62 10.92 -13.52
N ALA A 34 8.29 10.79 -13.66
CA ALA A 34 7.64 9.83 -14.58
C ALA A 34 8.09 10.01 -16.03
N ALA A 35 8.33 11.24 -16.48
CA ALA A 35 8.83 11.53 -17.81
C ALA A 35 10.22 10.92 -18.12
N SER A 36 10.98 10.52 -17.10
CA SER A 36 12.25 9.80 -17.29
C SER A 36 12.06 8.35 -17.74
N CYS A 37 10.87 7.79 -17.56
CA CYS A 37 10.48 6.44 -17.97
C CYS A 37 9.74 6.45 -19.32
N ALA A 38 9.29 7.61 -19.81
CA ALA A 38 8.33 7.78 -20.91
C ALA A 38 8.90 7.65 -22.32
N SER A 39 10.20 7.39 -22.48
CA SER A 39 10.80 7.25 -23.81
C SER A 39 10.17 6.08 -24.57
N SER A 40 9.96 6.27 -25.89
CA SER A 40 9.42 5.23 -26.79
C SER A 40 10.32 3.99 -26.95
N VAL A 41 11.59 4.10 -26.54
CA VAL A 41 12.53 2.97 -26.49
C VAL A 41 12.59 2.33 -25.10
N CYS A 42 11.80 2.84 -24.14
CA CYS A 42 11.70 2.36 -22.77
C CYS A 42 10.24 1.94 -22.49
N HIS A 43 9.51 2.71 -21.67
CA HIS A 43 8.16 2.38 -21.24
C HIS A 43 7.04 3.21 -21.90
N GLY A 44 7.39 4.10 -22.84
CA GLY A 44 6.44 4.92 -23.59
C GLY A 44 6.22 4.46 -25.03
N ALA A 45 6.53 3.20 -25.37
CA ALA A 45 6.31 2.65 -26.71
C ALA A 45 4.80 2.59 -27.03
N ASN A 46 4.46 2.89 -28.29
CA ASN A 46 3.09 2.71 -28.78
C ASN A 46 2.81 1.27 -29.23
N GLN A 47 3.85 0.48 -29.46
CA GLN A 47 3.78 -0.92 -29.86
C GLN A 47 4.96 -1.68 -29.25
N ARG A 48 4.72 -2.95 -28.89
CA ARG A 48 5.77 -3.87 -28.43
C ARG A 48 6.90 -3.95 -29.48
N SER A 49 8.14 -3.85 -29.03
CA SER A 49 9.30 -4.07 -29.89
C SER A 49 9.36 -5.53 -30.35
N ALA A 50 9.63 -5.75 -31.62
CA ALA A 50 9.83 -7.11 -32.15
C ALA A 50 11.06 -7.81 -31.55
N ASN A 51 11.99 -7.05 -30.99
CA ASN A 51 13.26 -7.54 -30.45
C ASN A 51 13.31 -7.57 -28.93
N SER A 52 12.18 -7.34 -28.24
CA SER A 52 12.12 -7.35 -26.77
C SER A 52 10.87 -8.08 -26.30
N PRO A 53 10.98 -8.97 -25.32
CA PRO A 53 9.82 -9.58 -24.69
C PRO A 53 9.04 -8.58 -23.80
N ILE A 54 9.67 -7.46 -23.42
CA ILE A 54 9.08 -6.45 -22.56
C ILE A 54 8.02 -5.65 -23.34
N LEU A 55 6.89 -5.36 -22.68
CA LEU A 55 5.77 -4.66 -23.28
C LEU A 55 6.16 -3.25 -23.76
N GLY A 56 6.85 -2.48 -22.92
CA GLY A 56 7.42 -1.17 -23.27
C GLY A 56 6.40 -0.04 -23.36
N ASN A 57 5.13 -0.25 -22.96
CA ASN A 57 4.06 0.74 -23.02
C ASN A 57 3.44 1.06 -21.64
N GLU A 58 4.09 0.66 -20.57
CA GLU A 58 3.61 0.75 -19.20
C GLU A 58 3.32 2.20 -18.79
N PHE A 59 4.17 3.16 -19.22
CA PHE A 59 3.92 4.58 -19.00
C PHE A 59 2.65 5.05 -19.70
N SER A 60 2.42 4.63 -20.94
CA SER A 60 1.25 5.01 -21.73
C SER A 60 -0.04 4.46 -21.10
N ILE A 61 -0.01 3.22 -20.61
CA ILE A 61 -1.15 2.60 -19.94
C ILE A 61 -1.42 3.32 -18.60
N TRP A 62 -0.38 3.52 -17.78
CA TRP A 62 -0.50 4.24 -16.51
C TRP A 62 -1.12 5.63 -16.72
N GLN A 63 -0.60 6.41 -17.66
CA GLN A 63 -1.08 7.76 -17.91
C GLN A 63 -2.56 7.81 -18.36
N GLN A 64 -2.98 6.83 -19.18
CA GLN A 64 -4.32 6.85 -19.78
C GLN A 64 -5.38 6.25 -18.87
N VAL A 65 -5.11 5.14 -18.22
CA VAL A 65 -6.14 4.33 -17.54
C VAL A 65 -5.92 4.13 -16.06
N ASP A 66 -4.70 4.27 -15.54
CA ASP A 66 -4.44 4.06 -14.13
C ASP A 66 -4.94 5.25 -13.29
N PRO A 67 -5.85 5.05 -12.31
CA PRO A 67 -6.31 6.12 -11.42
C PRO A 67 -5.19 6.83 -10.65
N HIS A 68 -4.07 6.16 -10.41
CA HIS A 68 -2.91 6.74 -9.73
C HIS A 68 -2.33 7.96 -10.48
N ALA A 69 -2.30 7.92 -11.81
CA ALA A 69 -1.87 9.06 -12.63
C ALA A 69 -2.79 10.28 -12.51
N LYS A 70 -4.03 10.09 -12.05
CA LYS A 70 -5.04 11.14 -11.93
C LYS A 70 -5.32 11.54 -10.48
N SER A 71 -4.62 10.92 -9.54
CA SER A 71 -4.89 11.07 -8.10
C SER A 71 -4.68 12.50 -7.61
N PHE A 72 -3.63 13.21 -8.08
CA PHE A 72 -3.45 14.63 -7.77
C PHE A 72 -4.58 15.50 -8.30
N ALA A 73 -5.05 15.25 -9.52
CA ALA A 73 -6.13 16.02 -10.14
C ALA A 73 -7.44 15.95 -9.33
N THR A 74 -7.67 14.87 -8.58
CA THR A 74 -8.84 14.75 -7.70
C THR A 74 -8.84 15.78 -6.58
N LEU A 75 -7.67 16.26 -6.15
CA LEU A 75 -7.55 17.30 -5.13
C LEU A 75 -8.09 18.66 -5.59
N SER A 76 -8.18 18.88 -6.89
CA SER A 76 -8.72 20.12 -7.47
C SER A 76 -10.25 20.13 -7.59
N THR A 77 -10.92 19.00 -7.30
CA THR A 77 -12.38 18.93 -7.39
C THR A 77 -13.08 19.77 -6.30
N PRO A 78 -14.30 20.25 -6.55
CA PRO A 78 -15.06 21.00 -5.55
C PRO A 78 -15.22 20.22 -4.23
N GLU A 79 -15.40 18.90 -4.29
CA GLU A 79 -15.55 18.01 -3.15
C GLU A 79 -14.26 17.98 -2.29
N SER A 80 -13.11 17.76 -2.91
CA SER A 80 -11.81 17.74 -2.23
C SER A 80 -11.50 19.10 -1.60
N GLN A 81 -11.78 20.18 -2.31
CA GLN A 81 -11.62 21.54 -1.78
C GLN A 81 -12.59 21.84 -0.61
N ALA A 82 -13.80 21.26 -0.64
CA ALA A 82 -14.74 21.38 0.47
C ALA A 82 -14.25 20.62 1.72
N ILE A 83 -13.69 19.42 1.53
CA ILE A 83 -13.07 18.65 2.61
C ILE A 83 -11.92 19.46 3.24
N ALA A 84 -11.00 19.97 2.43
CA ALA A 84 -9.87 20.75 2.91
C ALA A 84 -10.32 22.01 3.70
N ARG A 85 -11.36 22.72 3.22
CA ARG A 85 -11.94 23.86 3.95
C ARG A 85 -12.53 23.46 5.30
N LYS A 86 -13.29 22.34 5.38
CA LYS A 86 -13.88 21.86 6.64
C LYS A 86 -12.81 21.50 7.68
N LEU A 87 -11.66 21.00 7.21
CA LEU A 87 -10.52 20.65 8.05
C LEU A 87 -9.60 21.85 8.36
N GLY A 88 -9.90 23.05 7.85
CA GLY A 88 -9.05 24.22 8.03
C GLY A 88 -7.71 24.16 7.31
N LEU A 89 -7.57 23.28 6.32
CA LEU A 89 -6.32 23.06 5.58
C LEU A 89 -6.11 24.05 4.41
N GLY A 90 -7.14 24.81 4.06
CA GLY A 90 -7.11 25.73 2.92
C GLY A 90 -7.25 25.01 1.58
N ASP A 91 -6.16 24.91 0.83
CA ASP A 91 -6.12 24.29 -0.50
C ASP A 91 -5.65 22.84 -0.44
N ALA A 92 -6.53 21.91 -0.87
CA ALA A 92 -6.23 20.48 -0.87
C ALA A 92 -4.97 20.14 -1.69
N THR A 93 -4.71 20.87 -2.77
CA THR A 93 -3.53 20.65 -3.64
C THR A 93 -2.20 21.05 -3.00
N LYS A 94 -2.24 21.67 -1.82
CA LYS A 94 -1.05 22.12 -1.06
C LYS A 94 -0.98 21.48 0.33
N ALA A 95 -2.05 20.88 0.77
CA ALA A 95 -2.11 20.27 2.10
C ALA A 95 -1.34 18.93 2.13
N LYS A 96 -0.29 18.88 2.96
CA LYS A 96 0.57 17.70 3.08
C LYS A 96 -0.23 16.41 3.33
N VAL A 97 -1.22 16.45 4.20
CA VAL A 97 -2.06 15.30 4.54
C VAL A 97 -2.83 14.74 3.33
N CYS A 98 -3.16 15.59 2.35
CA CYS A 98 -3.76 15.16 1.08
C CYS A 98 -2.70 14.64 0.11
N LEU A 99 -1.61 15.42 -0.03
CA LEU A 99 -0.53 15.10 -0.97
C LEU A 99 0.16 13.77 -0.67
N ASP A 100 0.29 13.40 0.59
CA ASP A 100 0.98 12.16 1.00
C ASP A 100 0.34 10.87 0.44
N CYS A 101 -0.93 10.93 0.02
CA CYS A 101 -1.64 9.81 -0.62
C CYS A 101 -2.03 10.09 -2.08
N HIS A 102 -2.25 11.35 -2.44
CA HIS A 102 -2.74 11.73 -3.76
C HIS A 102 -1.65 12.12 -4.75
N THR A 103 -0.39 12.12 -4.33
CA THR A 103 0.76 12.29 -5.22
C THR A 103 1.98 11.56 -4.68
N HIS A 104 3.00 11.48 -5.50
CA HIS A 104 4.32 11.06 -5.09
C HIS A 104 5.01 12.21 -4.33
N ASN A 105 4.67 12.35 -3.04
CA ASN A 105 5.07 13.52 -2.23
C ASN A 105 6.44 13.31 -1.58
N VAL A 106 7.52 13.52 -2.33
CA VAL A 106 8.88 13.48 -1.81
C VAL A 106 9.41 14.90 -1.51
N PRO A 107 10.37 15.03 -0.55
CA PRO A 107 11.02 16.31 -0.28
C PRO A 107 11.64 16.91 -1.54
N ASP A 108 11.63 18.23 -1.67
CA ASP A 108 12.16 18.96 -2.85
C ASP A 108 13.61 18.56 -3.18
N ALA A 109 14.45 18.35 -2.17
CA ALA A 109 15.83 17.93 -2.34
C ALA A 109 15.98 16.53 -3.00
N MET A 110 14.92 15.72 -2.97
CA MET A 110 14.85 14.38 -3.57
C MET A 110 14.23 14.39 -4.96
N ARG A 111 13.78 15.54 -5.48
CA ARG A 111 13.18 15.67 -6.80
C ARG A 111 14.23 15.94 -7.86
N GLY A 112 14.18 15.17 -8.94
CA GLY A 112 14.94 15.40 -10.16
C GLY A 112 14.28 16.46 -11.06
N GLU A 113 14.95 16.83 -12.14
CA GLU A 113 14.50 17.91 -13.04
C GLU A 113 13.15 17.63 -13.74
N LYS A 114 12.82 16.35 -13.95
CA LYS A 114 11.56 15.94 -14.61
C LYS A 114 10.48 15.51 -13.63
N PHE A 115 10.71 15.70 -12.33
CA PHE A 115 9.75 15.35 -11.30
C PHE A 115 8.63 16.38 -11.26
N LEU A 116 7.39 15.94 -11.40
CA LEU A 116 6.20 16.76 -11.29
C LEU A 116 5.29 16.21 -10.19
N VAL A 117 4.85 17.09 -9.29
CA VAL A 117 3.91 16.72 -8.21
C VAL A 117 2.54 16.37 -8.78
N ASP A 118 2.14 17.00 -9.88
CA ASP A 118 0.87 16.81 -10.55
C ASP A 118 0.79 15.54 -11.43
N ASP A 119 1.89 14.80 -11.58
CA ASP A 119 1.87 13.44 -12.12
C ASP A 119 1.09 12.44 -11.23
N GLY A 120 0.64 12.86 -10.05
CA GLY A 120 -0.06 11.99 -9.11
C GLY A 120 0.87 10.94 -8.48
N VAL A 121 0.35 9.75 -8.24
CA VAL A 121 1.16 8.61 -7.75
C VAL A 121 1.85 7.98 -8.95
N SER A 122 3.09 8.43 -9.19
CA SER A 122 3.87 8.10 -10.38
C SER A 122 4.73 6.84 -10.21
N CYS A 123 5.47 6.48 -11.27
CA CYS A 123 6.27 5.24 -11.35
C CYS A 123 7.15 5.01 -10.11
N GLU A 124 7.89 6.02 -9.69
CA GLU A 124 8.85 5.91 -8.59
C GLU A 124 8.19 5.89 -7.20
N ALA A 125 6.89 6.20 -7.10
CA ALA A 125 6.13 5.98 -5.86
C ALA A 125 5.99 4.49 -5.53
N CYS A 126 6.05 3.64 -6.56
CA CYS A 126 5.99 2.19 -6.40
C CYS A 126 7.34 1.53 -6.65
N HIS A 127 8.14 2.04 -7.60
CA HIS A 127 9.40 1.42 -8.01
C HIS A 127 10.63 1.96 -7.28
N GLY A 128 10.47 3.00 -6.44
CA GLY A 128 11.57 3.65 -5.71
C GLY A 128 12.33 4.67 -6.54
N GLY A 129 13.05 5.58 -5.86
CA GLY A 129 13.85 6.63 -6.50
C GLY A 129 14.88 6.07 -7.48
N SER A 130 14.78 6.47 -8.73
CA SER A 130 15.44 5.79 -9.85
C SER A 130 16.86 6.27 -10.16
N GLU A 131 17.36 7.28 -9.45
CA GLU A 131 18.67 7.90 -9.72
C GLU A 131 19.82 6.90 -9.94
N LYS A 132 19.87 5.83 -9.13
CA LYS A 132 21.00 4.88 -9.19
C LYS A 132 20.73 3.64 -10.04
N TRP A 133 19.49 3.23 -10.18
CA TRP A 133 19.18 1.96 -10.85
C TRP A 133 18.64 2.12 -12.28
N VAL A 134 18.12 3.30 -12.67
CA VAL A 134 17.43 3.48 -13.96
C VAL A 134 18.30 3.13 -15.17
N ALA A 135 19.58 3.45 -15.17
CA ALA A 135 20.47 3.11 -16.28
C ALA A 135 20.81 1.61 -16.31
N ALA A 136 21.05 1.04 -15.14
CA ALA A 136 21.49 -0.36 -15.04
C ALA A 136 20.37 -1.36 -15.32
N HIS A 137 19.10 -1.04 -14.99
CA HIS A 137 17.99 -1.99 -15.15
C HIS A 137 17.64 -2.30 -16.60
N ALA A 138 18.10 -1.47 -17.55
CA ALA A 138 17.91 -1.68 -18.98
C ALA A 138 18.83 -2.78 -19.56
N ASP A 139 19.83 -3.22 -18.83
CA ASP A 139 20.68 -4.35 -19.22
C ASP A 139 19.90 -5.65 -18.93
N PRO A 140 19.67 -6.52 -19.95
CA PRO A 140 19.00 -7.81 -19.74
C PRO A 140 19.73 -8.74 -18.75
N ASN A 141 21.03 -8.52 -18.53
CA ASN A 141 21.83 -9.27 -17.57
C ASN A 141 22.00 -8.56 -16.20
N ALA A 142 21.26 -7.49 -15.98
CA ALA A 142 21.36 -6.73 -14.73
C ALA A 142 21.10 -7.63 -13.52
N ASP A 143 21.99 -7.55 -12.53
CA ASP A 143 21.81 -8.23 -11.25
C ASP A 143 20.65 -7.56 -10.47
N ARG A 144 19.54 -8.27 -10.35
CA ARG A 144 18.35 -7.79 -9.65
C ARG A 144 18.61 -7.46 -8.18
N ALA A 145 19.45 -8.25 -7.50
CA ALA A 145 19.78 -7.99 -6.10
C ALA A 145 20.52 -6.66 -5.95
N LYS A 146 21.41 -6.36 -6.91
CA LYS A 146 22.10 -5.08 -6.96
C LYS A 146 21.14 -3.94 -7.26
N LEU A 147 20.20 -4.10 -8.22
CA LEU A 147 19.20 -3.07 -8.51
C LEU A 147 18.35 -2.76 -7.27
N ILE A 148 17.96 -3.79 -6.49
CA ILE A 148 17.22 -3.59 -5.23
C ILE A 148 18.10 -2.86 -4.21
N ALA A 149 19.36 -3.20 -4.10
CA ALA A 149 20.31 -2.49 -3.22
C ALA A 149 20.50 -1.02 -3.66
N ASP A 150 20.40 -0.74 -4.96
CA ASP A 150 20.46 0.61 -5.54
C ASP A 150 19.11 1.35 -5.48
N GLY A 151 18.07 0.79 -4.84
CA GLY A 151 16.80 1.45 -4.55
C GLY A 151 15.60 1.03 -5.39
N LEU A 152 15.75 0.05 -6.31
CA LEU A 152 14.60 -0.52 -7.02
C LEU A 152 13.72 -1.29 -6.03
N TYR A 153 12.49 -0.84 -5.82
CA TYR A 153 11.56 -1.50 -4.90
C TYR A 153 10.97 -2.79 -5.52
N PRO A 154 10.97 -3.92 -4.79
CA PRO A 154 10.61 -5.22 -5.35
C PRO A 154 9.09 -5.44 -5.41
N THR A 155 8.38 -4.69 -6.24
CA THR A 155 6.91 -4.75 -6.36
C THR A 155 6.37 -6.11 -6.83
N ASN A 156 7.20 -6.96 -7.43
CA ASN A 156 6.83 -8.34 -7.78
C ASN A 156 6.73 -9.28 -6.56
N ASP A 157 7.35 -8.92 -5.44
CA ASP A 157 7.14 -9.60 -4.16
C ASP A 157 5.79 -9.15 -3.56
N PRO A 158 4.82 -10.05 -3.34
CA PRO A 158 3.50 -9.67 -2.84
C PRO A 158 3.54 -9.11 -1.42
N VAL A 159 4.53 -9.49 -0.60
CA VAL A 159 4.68 -8.94 0.76
C VAL A 159 5.18 -7.49 0.67
N ALA A 160 6.20 -7.22 -0.14
CA ALA A 160 6.69 -5.87 -0.36
C ALA A 160 5.59 -4.99 -0.99
N ARG A 161 4.92 -5.48 -2.04
CA ARG A 161 3.80 -4.79 -2.70
C ARG A 161 2.67 -4.48 -1.72
N GLY A 162 2.24 -5.46 -0.91
CA GLY A 162 1.19 -5.26 0.09
C GLY A 162 1.54 -4.18 1.13
N LYS A 163 2.75 -4.21 1.66
CA LYS A 163 3.25 -3.18 2.58
C LYS A 163 3.21 -1.80 1.93
N LEU A 164 3.66 -1.68 0.68
CA LEU A 164 3.65 -0.42 -0.06
C LEU A 164 2.23 0.10 -0.28
N CYS A 165 1.35 -0.69 -0.85
CA CYS A 165 -0.03 -0.28 -1.16
C CYS A 165 -0.76 0.20 0.09
N LEU A 166 -0.59 -0.50 1.21
CA LEU A 166 -1.25 -0.18 2.47
C LEU A 166 -0.78 1.15 3.08
N THR A 167 0.36 1.70 2.69
CA THR A 167 0.79 3.02 3.19
C THR A 167 -0.20 4.13 2.85
N CYS A 168 -0.92 4.02 1.73
CA CYS A 168 -1.95 4.96 1.31
C CYS A 168 -3.36 4.37 1.44
N HIS A 169 -3.56 3.10 1.09
CA HIS A 169 -4.88 2.46 1.05
C HIS A 169 -5.42 2.01 2.41
N MET A 170 -4.62 2.06 3.44
CA MET A 170 -5.03 1.85 4.83
C MET A 170 -4.48 2.97 5.74
N GLY A 171 -3.27 3.40 5.46
CA GLY A 171 -2.52 4.38 6.25
C GLY A 171 -1.43 3.74 7.11
N THR A 172 -0.59 4.60 7.63
CA THR A 172 0.52 4.27 8.55
C THR A 172 0.44 5.20 9.75
N THR A 173 1.38 5.10 10.68
CA THR A 173 1.51 6.02 11.81
C THR A 173 1.73 7.48 11.39
N ASP A 174 2.28 7.72 10.19
CA ASP A 174 2.60 9.07 9.69
C ASP A 174 1.55 9.63 8.72
N ARG A 175 0.70 8.77 8.15
CA ARG A 175 -0.36 9.15 7.22
C ARG A 175 -1.58 8.26 7.41
N MET A 176 -2.70 8.85 7.71
CA MET A 176 -3.95 8.12 7.94
C MET A 176 -5.15 8.97 7.57
N ILE A 177 -6.17 8.34 7.04
CA ILE A 177 -7.50 8.94 6.93
C ILE A 177 -8.20 8.73 8.26
N THR A 178 -8.16 9.76 9.10
CA THR A 178 -8.79 9.77 10.41
C THR A 178 -10.31 9.83 10.32
N HIS A 179 -11.00 9.53 11.40
CA HIS A 179 -12.46 9.70 11.48
C HIS A 179 -12.89 11.16 11.25
N GLU A 180 -12.07 12.14 11.64
CA GLU A 180 -12.29 13.56 11.37
C GLU A 180 -12.25 13.86 9.87
N ILE A 181 -11.25 13.33 9.15
CA ILE A 181 -11.13 13.47 7.70
C ILE A 181 -12.32 12.83 6.98
N MET A 182 -12.77 11.65 7.45
CA MET A 182 -13.97 11.00 6.93
C MET A 182 -15.23 11.82 7.24
N GLY A 183 -15.33 12.39 8.44
CA GLY A 183 -16.41 13.31 8.85
C GLY A 183 -16.45 14.58 8.01
N ALA A 184 -15.33 15.04 7.50
CA ALA A 184 -15.25 16.15 6.55
C ALA A 184 -15.77 15.78 5.14
N GLY A 185 -15.84 14.48 4.81
CA GLY A 185 -16.42 13.97 3.56
C GLY A 185 -15.50 13.04 2.76
N HIS A 186 -14.30 12.71 3.24
CA HIS A 186 -13.43 11.76 2.56
C HIS A 186 -14.03 10.34 2.63
N PRO A 187 -14.05 9.58 1.52
CA PRO A 187 -14.51 8.19 1.54
C PRO A 187 -13.72 7.32 2.52
N ARG A 188 -14.39 6.30 3.07
CA ARG A 188 -13.68 5.26 3.80
C ARG A 188 -12.71 4.54 2.87
N LEU A 189 -11.49 4.30 3.35
CA LEU A 189 -10.54 3.44 2.64
C LEU A 189 -10.98 1.98 2.74
N SER A 190 -10.87 1.28 1.62
CA SER A 190 -11.00 -0.18 1.54
C SER A 190 -9.94 -0.69 0.57
N PHE A 191 -9.29 -1.78 0.91
CA PHE A 191 -8.23 -2.34 0.10
C PHE A 191 -8.16 -3.85 0.26
N GLU A 192 -7.89 -4.52 -0.85
CA GLU A 192 -7.58 -5.93 -0.90
C GLU A 192 -6.51 -6.14 -1.98
N LEU A 193 -5.40 -6.78 -1.61
CA LEU A 193 -4.17 -6.79 -2.41
C LEU A 193 -4.34 -7.41 -3.78
N ASP A 194 -4.99 -8.56 -3.87
CA ASP A 194 -5.18 -9.27 -5.14
C ASP A 194 -6.09 -8.48 -6.08
N THR A 195 -7.28 -8.12 -5.61
CA THR A 195 -8.28 -7.39 -6.40
C THR A 195 -7.72 -6.06 -6.92
N PHE A 196 -7.07 -5.26 -6.05
CA PHE A 196 -6.52 -3.97 -6.46
C PHE A 196 -5.35 -4.09 -7.42
N THR A 197 -4.56 -5.17 -7.31
CA THR A 197 -3.50 -5.47 -8.29
C THR A 197 -4.09 -5.74 -9.68
N TRP A 198 -5.26 -6.40 -9.76
CA TRP A 198 -5.91 -6.76 -11.01
C TRP A 198 -6.79 -5.67 -11.63
N LEU A 199 -7.29 -4.72 -10.85
CA LEU A 199 -8.21 -3.71 -11.35
C LEU A 199 -7.58 -2.75 -12.34
N ASN A 200 -6.30 -2.40 -12.17
CA ASN A 200 -5.63 -1.40 -12.99
C ASN A 200 -4.17 -1.82 -13.30
N PRO A 201 -3.95 -2.93 -14.00
CA PRO A 201 -2.60 -3.34 -14.38
C PRO A 201 -2.06 -2.41 -15.46
N HIS A 202 -0.84 -1.91 -15.27
CA HIS A 202 -0.08 -1.21 -16.30
C HIS A 202 0.96 -2.12 -16.95
N TYR A 203 0.86 -3.42 -16.74
CA TYR A 203 1.70 -4.48 -17.31
C TYR A 203 0.82 -5.69 -17.67
N GLU A 204 1.36 -6.58 -18.49
CA GLU A 204 0.69 -7.81 -18.90
C GLU A 204 1.37 -9.03 -18.29
N ILE A 205 0.59 -9.96 -17.76
CA ILE A 205 1.09 -11.24 -17.25
C ILE A 205 1.01 -12.25 -18.40
N ASP A 206 2.02 -12.22 -19.25
CA ASP A 206 2.21 -13.15 -20.35
C ASP A 206 3.24 -14.25 -20.00
N ALA A 207 3.55 -15.11 -20.96
CA ALA A 207 4.50 -16.20 -20.76
C ALA A 207 5.91 -15.69 -20.39
N ASP A 208 6.34 -14.58 -20.99
CA ASP A 208 7.62 -13.93 -20.67
C ASP A 208 7.64 -13.37 -19.25
N TYR A 209 6.53 -12.76 -18.82
CA TYR A 209 6.40 -12.29 -17.44
C TYR A 209 6.54 -13.45 -16.44
N ILE A 210 5.83 -14.56 -16.68
CA ILE A 210 5.86 -15.74 -15.81
C ILE A 210 7.27 -16.34 -15.77
N GLU A 211 7.96 -16.45 -16.92
CA GLU A 211 9.33 -16.94 -16.99
C GLU A 211 10.30 -16.10 -16.15
N ARG A 212 10.20 -14.77 -16.24
CA ARG A 212 11.10 -13.83 -15.52
C ARG A 212 10.74 -13.58 -14.07
N LYS A 213 9.47 -13.67 -13.69
CA LYS A 213 8.95 -13.22 -12.37
C LYS A 213 8.31 -14.34 -11.55
N GLY A 214 8.10 -15.51 -12.14
CA GLY A 214 7.38 -16.63 -11.54
C GLY A 214 5.86 -16.54 -11.72
N GLU A 215 5.19 -17.62 -11.35
CA GLU A 215 3.74 -17.72 -11.46
C GLU A 215 3.02 -16.76 -10.51
N PHE A 216 1.98 -16.13 -11.02
CA PHE A 216 1.07 -15.34 -10.22
C PHE A 216 0.08 -16.26 -9.47
N ASN A 217 -0.12 -16.00 -8.19
CA ASN A 217 -1.05 -16.74 -7.36
C ASN A 217 -1.92 -15.79 -6.54
N GLY A 218 -3.10 -15.44 -7.07
CA GLY A 218 -4.01 -14.49 -6.47
C GLY A 218 -4.50 -14.91 -5.08
N SER A 219 -4.77 -16.21 -4.87
CA SER A 219 -5.19 -16.69 -3.55
C SER A 219 -4.10 -16.50 -2.48
N ARG A 220 -2.84 -16.73 -2.85
CA ARG A 220 -1.69 -16.46 -1.96
C ARG A 220 -1.56 -14.97 -1.69
N ASP A 221 -1.62 -14.14 -2.72
CA ASP A 221 -1.45 -12.70 -2.61
C ASP A 221 -2.60 -12.08 -1.78
N TRP A 222 -3.83 -12.56 -1.99
CA TRP A 222 -4.98 -12.21 -1.15
C TRP A 222 -4.73 -12.58 0.33
N ALA A 223 -4.30 -13.81 0.61
CA ALA A 223 -4.06 -14.27 1.98
C ALA A 223 -2.94 -13.48 2.67
N LEU A 224 -1.83 -13.22 1.96
CA LEU A 224 -0.75 -12.36 2.43
C LEU A 224 -1.25 -10.95 2.73
N GLY A 225 -2.08 -10.38 1.84
CA GLY A 225 -2.69 -9.07 2.02
C GLY A 225 -3.52 -8.96 3.29
N GLN A 226 -4.29 -9.99 3.66
CA GLN A 226 -5.04 -10.02 4.92
C GLN A 226 -4.10 -9.97 6.14
N GLY A 227 -3.02 -10.75 6.11
CA GLY A 227 -2.04 -10.78 7.20
C GLY A 227 -1.30 -9.44 7.35
N ILE A 228 -0.87 -8.84 6.24
CA ILE A 228 -0.16 -7.56 6.24
C ILE A 228 -1.07 -6.44 6.73
N ALA A 229 -2.34 -6.40 6.27
CA ALA A 229 -3.32 -5.42 6.73
C ALA A 229 -3.64 -5.56 8.23
N ALA A 230 -3.73 -6.80 8.72
CA ALA A 230 -3.93 -7.06 10.15
C ALA A 230 -2.72 -6.58 10.97
N ALA A 231 -1.49 -6.84 10.52
CA ALA A 231 -0.28 -6.36 11.18
C ALA A 231 -0.22 -4.83 11.20
N ASN A 232 -0.46 -4.19 10.05
CA ASN A 232 -0.47 -2.73 9.93
C ASN A 232 -1.53 -2.06 10.84
N LEU A 233 -2.72 -2.67 10.99
CA LEU A 233 -3.73 -2.20 11.93
C LEU A 233 -3.21 -2.22 13.38
N LEU A 234 -2.50 -3.28 13.76
CA LEU A 234 -1.93 -3.42 15.10
C LEU A 234 -0.78 -2.43 15.32
N ASP A 235 0.06 -2.19 14.32
CA ASP A 235 1.15 -1.20 14.39
C ASP A 235 0.58 0.21 14.62
N VAL A 236 -0.46 0.59 13.88
CA VAL A 236 -1.15 1.87 14.07
C VAL A 236 -1.82 1.95 15.43
N LEU A 237 -2.42 0.87 15.91
CA LEU A 237 -3.06 0.82 17.25
C LEU A 237 -2.03 0.96 18.38
N LEU A 238 -0.81 0.46 18.18
CA LEU A 238 0.29 0.58 19.15
C LEU A 238 0.97 1.95 19.12
N ASP A 239 0.78 2.74 18.06
CA ASP A 239 1.31 4.10 17.99
C ASP A 239 0.62 5.01 19.01
N PRO A 240 1.39 5.73 19.86
CA PRO A 240 0.81 6.61 20.88
C PRO A 240 -0.11 7.71 20.32
N ASN A 241 0.14 8.19 19.10
CA ASN A 241 -0.63 9.27 18.50
C ASN A 241 -2.01 8.80 18.00
N HIS A 242 -2.14 7.51 17.66
CA HIS A 242 -3.37 6.93 17.10
C HIS A 242 -4.05 5.98 18.08
N GLY A 243 -3.27 5.17 18.79
CA GLY A 243 -3.77 4.19 19.75
C GLY A 243 -4.22 4.79 21.07
N TRP A 244 -3.72 5.97 21.46
CA TRP A 244 -3.97 6.60 22.76
C TRP A 244 -4.32 8.08 22.62
N ASN A 245 -5.01 8.45 21.56
CA ASN A 245 -5.43 9.83 21.32
C ASN A 245 -6.71 10.17 22.12
N GLY A 246 -6.55 10.75 23.28
CA GLY A 246 -7.68 11.11 24.15
C GLY A 246 -8.26 9.92 24.93
N ILE A 247 -9.59 9.76 24.91
CA ILE A 247 -10.32 8.72 25.67
C ILE A 247 -10.30 7.37 24.91
N PHE A 248 -10.19 7.41 23.58
CA PHE A 248 -10.23 6.26 22.70
C PHE A 248 -9.05 6.27 21.73
N PRO A 249 -8.66 5.11 21.20
CA PRO A 249 -7.89 5.05 19.95
C PRO A 249 -8.59 5.83 18.83
N GLU A 250 -7.86 6.18 17.77
CA GLU A 250 -8.44 6.81 16.59
C GLU A 250 -9.67 6.02 16.10
N LEU A 251 -10.81 6.72 15.96
CA LEU A 251 -12.11 6.07 15.75
C LEU A 251 -12.19 5.26 14.45
N VAL A 252 -11.37 5.57 13.44
CA VAL A 252 -11.30 4.78 12.20
C VAL A 252 -10.84 3.33 12.43
N LEU A 253 -10.16 3.07 13.55
CA LEU A 253 -9.70 1.73 13.92
C LEU A 253 -10.83 0.82 14.43
N PHE A 254 -12.01 1.39 14.70
CA PHE A 254 -13.17 0.63 15.17
C PHE A 254 -14.07 0.14 14.04
N ASP A 255 -14.89 -0.83 14.34
CA ASP A 255 -15.99 -1.25 13.49
C ASP A 255 -17.04 -0.13 13.39
N CYS A 256 -17.21 0.40 12.20
CA CYS A 256 -18.12 1.51 11.93
C CYS A 256 -19.55 1.21 12.38
N HIS A 257 -20.01 -0.03 12.21
CA HIS A 257 -21.35 -0.46 12.57
C HIS A 257 -21.58 -0.60 14.08
N ALA A 258 -20.50 -0.59 14.88
CA ALA A 258 -20.65 -0.50 16.33
C ALA A 258 -21.32 0.82 16.77
N CYS A 259 -21.07 1.91 16.01
CA CYS A 259 -21.62 3.25 16.28
C CYS A 259 -22.62 3.70 15.20
N HIS A 260 -22.27 3.57 13.91
CA HIS A 260 -23.11 3.97 12.77
C HIS A 260 -24.12 2.87 12.42
N ARG A 261 -25.31 2.95 13.02
CA ARG A 261 -26.39 1.99 12.83
C ARG A 261 -27.75 2.70 12.88
N PRO A 262 -28.81 2.14 12.26
CA PRO A 262 -30.15 2.68 12.36
C PRO A 262 -30.64 2.69 13.83
N MET A 263 -31.01 3.85 14.34
CA MET A 263 -31.49 4.00 15.71
C MET A 263 -32.94 3.52 15.90
N GLY A 264 -33.74 3.48 14.84
CA GLY A 264 -35.17 3.09 14.87
C GLY A 264 -35.46 1.68 14.36
N GLY A 265 -34.43 0.90 14.02
CA GLY A 265 -34.58 -0.43 13.46
C GLY A 265 -34.40 -1.56 14.47
N LYS A 266 -34.62 -2.81 14.01
CA LYS A 266 -34.35 -4.01 14.78
C LYS A 266 -32.88 -4.03 15.22
N GLN A 267 -32.66 -4.13 16.52
CA GLN A 267 -31.29 -4.28 17.06
C GLN A 267 -30.77 -5.67 16.74
N TRP A 268 -29.50 -5.73 16.38
CA TRP A 268 -28.82 -7.00 16.16
C TRP A 268 -28.50 -7.68 17.49
N GLY A 269 -28.58 -8.99 17.52
CA GLY A 269 -28.11 -9.77 18.66
C GLY A 269 -26.60 -9.65 18.90
N PRO A 270 -26.10 -10.10 20.05
CA PRO A 270 -24.68 -10.17 20.28
C PRO A 270 -23.97 -10.96 19.16
N ARG A 271 -22.79 -10.51 18.74
CA ARG A 271 -22.00 -11.26 17.77
C ARG A 271 -21.55 -12.58 18.40
N PRO A 272 -21.83 -13.72 17.78
CA PRO A 272 -21.42 -15.02 18.31
C PRO A 272 -19.91 -15.06 18.63
N GLY A 273 -19.55 -15.60 19.76
CA GLY A 273 -18.16 -15.80 20.19
C GLY A 273 -17.48 -14.57 20.82
N THR A 274 -18.07 -13.37 20.76
CA THR A 274 -17.46 -12.17 21.37
C THR A 274 -18.08 -11.80 22.74
N GLY A 275 -19.31 -12.23 23.00
CA GLY A 275 -20.07 -11.82 24.19
C GLY A 275 -20.49 -10.34 24.20
N LEU A 276 -20.16 -9.57 23.17
CA LEU A 276 -20.44 -8.15 23.07
C LEU A 276 -21.83 -7.90 22.50
N GLY A 277 -22.62 -7.11 23.20
CA GLY A 277 -23.95 -6.70 22.75
C GLY A 277 -23.93 -5.66 21.63
N PRO A 278 -25.11 -5.37 21.04
CA PRO A 278 -25.23 -4.32 20.03
C PRO A 278 -24.77 -2.97 20.58
N GLY A 279 -23.99 -2.23 19.81
CA GLY A 279 -23.50 -0.90 20.17
C GLY A 279 -22.30 -0.87 21.11
N VAL A 280 -21.79 -2.02 21.53
CA VAL A 280 -20.50 -2.05 22.20
C VAL A 280 -19.41 -1.75 21.17
N VAL A 281 -18.62 -0.73 21.46
CA VAL A 281 -17.50 -0.31 20.60
C VAL A 281 -16.47 -1.41 20.58
N ARG A 282 -16.06 -1.81 19.37
CA ARG A 282 -15.04 -2.82 19.15
C ARG A 282 -14.13 -2.41 17.99
N LEU A 283 -12.92 -2.90 17.99
CA LEU A 283 -11.97 -2.67 16.89
C LEU A 283 -12.47 -3.32 15.58
N GLY A 284 -12.08 -2.73 14.46
CA GLY A 284 -12.29 -3.29 13.14
C GLY A 284 -11.42 -4.53 12.98
N ASP A 285 -12.03 -5.72 13.01
CA ASP A 285 -11.31 -7.01 13.05
C ASP A 285 -11.40 -7.81 11.75
N SER A 286 -11.89 -7.21 10.65
CA SER A 286 -12.17 -7.93 9.41
C SER A 286 -10.95 -8.69 8.87
N ASN A 287 -9.80 -8.03 8.78
CA ASN A 287 -8.57 -8.68 8.30
C ASN A 287 -8.07 -9.77 9.27
N LEU A 288 -8.21 -9.56 10.58
CA LEU A 288 -7.87 -10.59 11.58
C LEU A 288 -8.76 -11.83 11.47
N VAL A 289 -10.08 -11.64 11.26
CA VAL A 289 -11.04 -12.75 11.06
C VAL A 289 -10.70 -13.52 9.81
N MET A 290 -10.45 -12.82 8.68
CA MET A 290 -10.09 -13.45 7.42
C MET A 290 -8.74 -14.16 7.51
N TYR A 291 -7.73 -13.54 8.12
CA TYR A 291 -6.42 -14.15 8.30
C TYR A 291 -6.49 -15.40 9.21
N ARG A 292 -7.27 -15.36 10.27
CA ARG A 292 -7.55 -16.55 11.11
C ARG A 292 -8.17 -17.69 10.30
N HIS A 293 -9.11 -17.35 9.39
CA HIS A 293 -9.69 -18.35 8.49
C HIS A 293 -8.64 -18.97 7.57
N VAL A 294 -7.79 -18.15 6.94
CA VAL A 294 -6.65 -18.64 6.13
C VAL A 294 -5.80 -19.62 6.93
N LEU A 295 -5.38 -19.25 8.14
CA LEU A 295 -4.54 -20.11 8.99
C LEU A 295 -5.24 -21.43 9.36
N SER A 296 -6.56 -21.45 9.50
CA SER A 296 -7.31 -22.66 9.81
C SER A 296 -7.44 -23.65 8.63
N VAL A 297 -7.16 -23.19 7.41
CA VAL A 297 -7.22 -24.00 6.18
C VAL A 297 -5.84 -24.54 5.79
N VAL A 298 -4.76 -23.78 6.10
CA VAL A 298 -3.38 -24.15 5.70
C VAL A 298 -2.61 -24.92 6.77
N ASN A 299 -3.15 -25.06 7.98
CA ASN A 299 -2.66 -25.92 9.07
C ASN A 299 -3.48 -27.22 9.13
#